data_2471f12830a1ec0066d95b14e9b22815
#
_entry.id   2471f12830a1ec0066d95b14e9b22815
#
_cell.length_a   1.000
_cell.length_b   1.000
_cell.length_c   1.000
_cell.angle_alpha   90.00
_cell.angle_beta   90.00
_cell.angle_gamma   90.00
#
_symmetry.space_group_name_H-M   'P 1'
#
loop_
_entity.id
_entity.type
_entity.pdbx_description
1 polymer ?
#
loop_
_entity_poly.entity_id
_entity_poly.type
_entity_poly.pdbx_seq_one_letter_code
_entity_poly.pdbx_strand_id
1 'polypeptide(L)'
;MQKLDKQFHIHCVEGDVGRYCILPGDPGRCKAIAAHFDDAHFVAQNREYTIYTGTLLGEKVSVCSTGIGGPSASIAMEELHNIGADTFIRVGTCGGIDLDVRSGDVVVATGAIRFEHTSREYAPIEYPAVPNFDVTCALVQAAKNLGKPYKTGVVQCKDAFYGQHSPAKMPVSYELLQKWEAWKRLGVLASEMESAALFVVADALGCRCGSCFHVIWNQEREKAGLGQNMTEDTSSAIRVGVEALKLLIRQDENQCE
;
A
#
# COMPACT_ATOMS: atom_id res chain seq x y z
N MET A 1 -8.60 -26.20 -13.54
CA MET A 1 -7.29 -25.56 -13.78
C MET A 1 -6.22 -26.46 -13.19
N GLN A 2 -5.18 -26.84 -13.94
CA GLN A 2 -4.02 -27.51 -13.36
C GLN A 2 -3.41 -26.55 -12.32
N LYS A 3 -3.15 -27.04 -11.09
CA LYS A 3 -2.33 -26.33 -10.11
C LYS A 3 -0.97 -26.08 -10.79
N LEU A 4 -0.67 -24.84 -11.15
CA LEU A 4 0.68 -24.49 -11.58
C LEU A 4 1.56 -24.69 -10.35
N ASP A 5 2.57 -25.56 -10.45
CA ASP A 5 3.54 -25.76 -9.36
C ASP A 5 4.28 -24.47 -9.02
N LYS A 6 4.27 -23.48 -9.92
CA LYS A 6 4.92 -22.17 -9.80
C LYS A 6 4.01 -21.07 -10.33
N GLN A 7 3.86 -20.00 -9.56
CA GLN A 7 3.10 -18.81 -9.97
C GLN A 7 3.76 -18.12 -11.16
N PHE A 8 2.94 -17.63 -12.10
CA PHE A 8 3.42 -17.20 -13.41
C PHE A 8 4.26 -15.92 -13.36
N HIS A 9 3.84 -14.93 -12.55
CA HIS A 9 4.52 -13.64 -12.50
C HIS A 9 5.52 -13.55 -11.35
N ILE A 10 5.15 -13.95 -10.14
CA ILE A 10 6.04 -13.85 -8.98
C ILE A 10 7.09 -14.97 -8.89
N HIS A 11 6.95 -16.02 -9.68
CA HIS A 11 7.86 -17.16 -9.76
C HIS A 11 8.07 -17.91 -8.43
N CYS A 12 7.10 -17.88 -7.52
CA CYS A 12 7.10 -18.60 -6.24
C CYS A 12 6.19 -19.81 -6.25
N VAL A 13 6.41 -20.73 -5.32
CA VAL A 13 5.58 -21.92 -5.04
C VAL A 13 5.05 -21.87 -3.61
N GLU A 14 4.12 -22.75 -3.27
CA GLU A 14 3.63 -22.92 -1.91
C GLU A 14 4.79 -23.22 -0.94
N GLY A 15 4.84 -22.48 0.18
CA GLY A 15 5.93 -22.55 1.17
C GLY A 15 7.04 -21.52 0.99
N ASP A 16 7.17 -20.88 -0.17
CA ASP A 16 8.18 -19.84 -0.42
C ASP A 16 7.87 -18.53 0.34
N VAL A 17 6.60 -18.22 0.56
CA VAL A 17 6.14 -17.00 1.21
C VAL A 17 5.43 -17.28 2.53
N GLY A 18 5.36 -16.25 3.39
CA GLY A 18 4.60 -16.30 4.62
C GLY A 18 3.15 -15.85 4.42
N ARG A 19 2.32 -16.11 5.43
CA ARG A 19 0.93 -15.68 5.51
C ARG A 19 0.80 -14.14 5.49
N TYR A 20 1.76 -13.43 6.10
CA TYR A 20 1.81 -11.98 6.18
C TYR A 20 2.78 -11.42 5.14
N CYS A 21 2.34 -10.45 4.34
CA CYS A 21 3.15 -9.90 3.27
C CYS A 21 3.13 -8.36 3.25
N ILE A 22 4.32 -7.75 3.16
CA ILE A 22 4.45 -6.30 2.91
C ILE A 22 4.60 -6.07 1.41
N LEU A 23 3.84 -5.10 0.89
CA LEU A 23 3.77 -4.77 -0.53
C LEU A 23 4.29 -3.36 -0.81
N PRO A 24 5.61 -3.14 -1.02
CA PRO A 24 6.12 -1.90 -1.59
C PRO A 24 5.89 -1.87 -3.11
N GLY A 25 5.80 -0.67 -3.70
CA GLY A 25 5.79 -0.55 -5.17
C GLY A 25 7.17 -0.80 -5.79
N ASP A 26 8.20 -0.18 -5.21
CA ASP A 26 9.58 -0.21 -5.71
C ASP A 26 10.33 -1.48 -5.26
N PRO A 27 10.88 -2.28 -6.22
CA PRO A 27 11.72 -3.44 -5.91
C PRO A 27 12.92 -3.12 -5.01
N GLY A 28 13.49 -1.91 -5.14
CA GLY A 28 14.62 -1.46 -4.32
C GLY A 28 14.32 -1.40 -2.83
N ARG A 29 13.04 -1.24 -2.44
CA ARG A 29 12.61 -1.22 -1.03
C ARG A 29 12.50 -2.60 -0.39
N CYS A 30 12.40 -3.68 -1.18
CA CYS A 30 12.24 -5.02 -0.63
C CYS A 30 13.37 -5.42 0.31
N LYS A 31 14.62 -5.14 -0.07
CA LYS A 31 15.78 -5.44 0.79
C LYS A 31 15.79 -4.62 2.08
N ALA A 32 15.39 -3.35 2.01
CA ALA A 32 15.31 -2.48 3.19
C ALA A 32 14.22 -2.93 4.18
N ILE A 33 13.08 -3.42 3.66
CA ILE A 33 12.00 -4.00 4.48
C ILE A 33 12.45 -5.33 5.08
N ALA A 34 13.02 -6.22 4.26
CA ALA A 34 13.51 -7.53 4.69
C ALA A 34 14.62 -7.44 5.77
N ALA A 35 15.38 -6.35 5.81
CA ALA A 35 16.36 -6.11 6.85
C ALA A 35 15.77 -5.99 8.28
N HIS A 36 14.46 -5.89 8.40
CA HIS A 36 13.73 -5.92 9.68
C HIS A 36 13.23 -7.31 10.07
N PHE A 37 13.38 -8.32 9.20
CA PHE A 37 12.98 -9.70 9.46
C PHE A 37 14.18 -10.49 10.00
N ASP A 38 13.89 -11.48 10.84
CA ASP A 38 14.88 -12.46 11.26
C ASP A 38 15.08 -13.47 10.12
N ASP A 39 16.32 -13.93 9.91
CA ASP A 39 16.72 -14.93 8.89
C ASP A 39 16.24 -14.61 7.46
N ALA A 40 16.16 -13.32 7.13
CA ALA A 40 15.69 -12.86 5.84
C ALA A 40 16.58 -13.34 4.68
N HIS A 41 15.95 -13.91 3.66
CA HIS A 41 16.63 -14.38 2.46
C HIS A 41 15.87 -13.99 1.19
N PHE A 42 16.60 -13.85 0.11
CA PHE A 42 16.04 -13.63 -1.22
C PHE A 42 15.35 -14.91 -1.71
N VAL A 43 14.14 -14.78 -2.26
CA VAL A 43 13.34 -15.89 -2.79
C VAL A 43 13.32 -15.89 -4.31
N ALA A 44 12.82 -14.81 -4.90
CA ALA A 44 12.65 -14.72 -6.35
C ALA A 44 12.67 -13.26 -6.84
N GLN A 45 12.99 -13.12 -8.11
CA GLN A 45 12.78 -11.87 -8.86
C GLN A 45 12.31 -12.22 -10.27
N ASN A 46 11.24 -11.58 -10.70
CA ASN A 46 10.79 -11.60 -12.08
C ASN A 46 10.02 -10.29 -12.36
N ARG A 47 10.32 -9.63 -13.47
CA ARG A 47 9.75 -8.32 -13.81
C ARG A 47 9.93 -7.32 -12.65
N GLU A 48 8.83 -6.66 -12.23
CA GLU A 48 8.76 -5.74 -11.08
C GLU A 48 8.66 -6.45 -9.72
N TYR A 49 8.47 -7.76 -9.69
CA TYR A 49 8.29 -8.54 -8.47
C TYR A 49 9.62 -9.03 -7.91
N THR A 50 10.00 -8.53 -6.77
CA THR A 50 11.18 -8.96 -6.00
C THR A 50 10.71 -9.40 -4.62
N ILE A 51 11.05 -10.64 -4.24
CA ILE A 51 10.54 -11.28 -3.03
C ILE A 51 11.68 -11.65 -2.09
N TYR A 52 11.50 -11.31 -0.82
CA TYR A 52 12.28 -11.80 0.32
C TYR A 52 11.33 -12.41 1.35
N THR A 53 11.79 -13.45 2.02
CA THR A 53 11.06 -14.11 3.12
C THR A 53 11.97 -14.24 4.32
N GLY A 54 11.43 -14.14 5.51
CA GLY A 54 12.09 -14.31 6.80
C GLY A 54 11.04 -14.55 7.87
N THR A 55 11.35 -14.22 9.12
CA THR A 55 10.41 -14.36 10.23
C THR A 55 10.27 -13.06 11.04
N LEU A 56 9.11 -12.89 11.67
CA LEU A 56 8.85 -11.91 12.73
C LEU A 56 8.10 -12.61 13.85
N LEU A 57 8.63 -12.54 15.07
CA LEU A 57 8.04 -13.21 16.23
C LEU A 57 7.83 -14.72 16.04
N GLY A 58 8.68 -15.37 15.22
CA GLY A 58 8.55 -16.78 14.88
C GLY A 58 7.65 -17.10 13.68
N GLU A 59 6.78 -16.16 13.27
CA GLU A 59 5.90 -16.33 12.11
C GLU A 59 6.62 -15.99 10.81
N LYS A 60 6.36 -16.81 9.77
CA LYS A 60 6.91 -16.56 8.42
C LYS A 60 6.25 -15.33 7.81
N VAL A 61 7.08 -14.38 7.38
CA VAL A 61 6.64 -13.13 6.74
C VAL A 61 7.39 -12.91 5.44
N SER A 62 6.75 -12.20 4.52
CA SER A 62 7.37 -11.89 3.22
C SER A 62 7.23 -10.42 2.86
N VAL A 63 8.07 -9.99 1.95
CA VAL A 63 7.92 -8.73 1.22
C VAL A 63 7.96 -9.04 -0.27
N CYS A 64 7.02 -8.47 -1.02
CA CYS A 64 6.96 -8.58 -2.47
C CYS A 64 6.70 -7.19 -3.08
N SER A 65 7.58 -6.72 -3.96
CA SER A 65 7.30 -5.50 -4.71
C SER A 65 6.17 -5.73 -5.72
N THR A 66 5.41 -4.67 -5.98
CA THR A 66 4.22 -4.72 -6.83
C THR A 66 4.38 -3.95 -8.15
N GLY A 67 5.48 -3.21 -8.32
CA GLY A 67 5.54 -2.20 -9.38
C GLY A 67 4.56 -1.04 -9.12
N ILE A 68 4.08 -0.40 -10.18
CA ILE A 68 3.19 0.75 -10.14
C ILE A 68 1.83 0.38 -10.72
N GLY A 69 0.77 0.76 -9.99
CA GLY A 69 -0.60 0.71 -10.46
C GLY A 69 -1.37 -0.56 -10.10
N GLY A 70 -2.69 -0.46 -10.18
CA GLY A 70 -3.62 -1.51 -9.81
C GLY A 70 -3.40 -2.84 -10.50
N PRO A 71 -3.20 -2.91 -11.83
CA PRO A 71 -3.01 -4.18 -12.55
C PRO A 71 -1.84 -5.00 -12.02
N SER A 72 -0.67 -4.37 -11.84
CA SER A 72 0.51 -5.04 -11.34
C SER A 72 0.36 -5.46 -9.87
N ALA A 73 -0.23 -4.59 -9.04
CA ALA A 73 -0.45 -4.88 -7.63
C ALA A 73 -1.47 -6.01 -7.41
N SER A 74 -2.54 -6.08 -8.20
CA SER A 74 -3.54 -7.14 -8.13
C SER A 74 -2.96 -8.50 -8.51
N ILE A 75 -2.14 -8.57 -9.56
CA ILE A 75 -1.43 -9.81 -9.94
C ILE A 75 -0.56 -10.32 -8.78
N ALA A 76 0.21 -9.43 -8.14
CA ALA A 76 1.03 -9.82 -7.00
C ALA A 76 0.17 -10.40 -5.86
N MET A 77 -0.94 -9.73 -5.50
CA MET A 77 -1.81 -10.18 -4.41
C MET A 77 -2.48 -11.52 -4.71
N GLU A 78 -3.02 -11.70 -5.91
CA GLU A 78 -3.62 -12.96 -6.37
C GLU A 78 -2.63 -14.12 -6.27
N GLU A 79 -1.44 -13.95 -6.83
CA GLU A 79 -0.45 -15.02 -6.88
C GLU A 79 0.15 -15.32 -5.50
N LEU A 80 0.32 -14.30 -4.63
CA LEU A 80 0.72 -14.50 -3.24
C LEU A 80 -0.38 -15.22 -2.44
N HIS A 81 -1.65 -14.86 -2.66
CA HIS A 81 -2.79 -15.52 -2.04
C HIS A 81 -2.88 -17.00 -2.46
N ASN A 82 -2.69 -17.31 -3.73
CA ASN A 82 -2.72 -18.68 -4.26
C ASN A 82 -1.71 -19.62 -3.57
N ILE A 83 -0.65 -19.07 -2.97
CA ILE A 83 0.42 -19.81 -2.29
C ILE A 83 0.45 -19.58 -0.77
N GLY A 84 -0.63 -19.03 -0.21
CA GLY A 84 -0.90 -19.04 1.23
C GLY A 84 -0.82 -17.71 1.96
N ALA A 85 -0.56 -16.57 1.28
CA ALA A 85 -0.66 -15.26 1.92
C ALA A 85 -2.13 -14.81 2.06
N ASP A 86 -2.50 -14.25 3.21
CA ASP A 86 -3.86 -13.78 3.50
C ASP A 86 -3.93 -12.40 4.17
N THR A 87 -2.78 -11.83 4.53
CA THR A 87 -2.70 -10.56 5.23
C THR A 87 -1.63 -9.67 4.59
N PHE A 88 -2.07 -8.52 4.09
CA PHE A 88 -1.24 -7.64 3.28
C PHE A 88 -1.15 -6.23 3.88
N ILE A 89 0.06 -5.68 3.95
CA ILE A 89 0.28 -4.27 4.27
C ILE A 89 1.02 -3.61 3.11
N ARG A 90 0.33 -2.68 2.42
CA ARG A 90 1.02 -1.84 1.46
C ARG A 90 1.84 -0.76 2.18
N VAL A 91 3.13 -0.70 1.87
CA VAL A 91 4.04 0.37 2.30
C VAL A 91 4.48 1.16 1.09
N GLY A 92 3.81 2.29 0.86
CA GLY A 92 3.99 3.10 -0.34
C GLY A 92 4.56 4.49 -0.09
N THR A 93 4.52 5.29 -1.15
CA THR A 93 4.74 6.73 -1.12
C THR A 93 3.52 7.44 -1.67
N CYS A 94 3.29 8.68 -1.25
CA CYS A 94 2.17 9.48 -1.74
C CYS A 94 2.55 10.96 -1.87
N GLY A 95 1.76 11.70 -2.64
CA GLY A 95 1.75 13.15 -2.67
C GLY A 95 0.62 13.67 -1.77
N GLY A 96 0.92 14.61 -0.86
CA GLY A 96 -0.11 15.22 -0.02
C GLY A 96 -1.10 16.07 -0.83
N ILE A 97 -2.35 16.12 -0.38
CA ILE A 97 -3.43 16.97 -0.90
C ILE A 97 -3.88 17.95 0.18
N ASP A 98 -4.26 17.44 1.35
CA ASP A 98 -4.66 18.27 2.48
C ASP A 98 -3.46 19.09 3.00
N LEU A 99 -3.69 20.36 3.36
CA LEU A 99 -2.63 21.27 3.79
C LEU A 99 -1.99 20.86 5.12
N ASP A 100 -2.65 20.08 5.93
CA ASP A 100 -2.11 19.55 7.20
C ASP A 100 -1.23 18.31 7.01
N VAL A 101 -1.17 17.75 5.80
CA VAL A 101 -0.28 16.64 5.44
C VAL A 101 1.06 17.20 4.95
N ARG A 102 2.13 16.90 5.66
CA ARG A 102 3.49 17.42 5.40
C ARG A 102 4.41 16.34 4.86
N SER A 103 5.41 16.77 4.10
CA SER A 103 6.51 15.86 3.72
C SER A 103 7.15 15.24 4.96
N GLY A 104 7.37 13.93 4.93
CA GLY A 104 7.88 13.14 6.05
C GLY A 104 6.80 12.54 6.96
N ASP A 105 5.55 13.01 6.89
CA ASP A 105 4.44 12.37 7.61
C ASP A 105 4.16 10.96 7.07
N VAL A 106 3.55 10.14 7.92
CA VAL A 106 2.96 8.87 7.51
C VAL A 106 1.45 9.06 7.34
N VAL A 107 0.90 8.67 6.19
CA VAL A 107 -0.54 8.61 5.96
C VAL A 107 -0.99 7.16 6.07
N VAL A 108 -1.96 6.86 6.94
CA VAL A 108 -2.66 5.57 7.03
C VAL A 108 -4.02 5.73 6.36
N ALA A 109 -4.27 4.97 5.31
CA ALA A 109 -5.53 5.04 4.58
C ALA A 109 -6.67 4.39 5.37
N THR A 110 -7.81 5.09 5.47
CA THR A 110 -9.07 4.57 6.01
C THR A 110 -10.10 4.29 4.92
N GLY A 111 -9.76 4.58 3.68
CA GLY A 111 -10.52 4.35 2.48
C GLY A 111 -9.77 4.92 1.28
N ALA A 112 -10.11 4.47 0.09
CA ALA A 112 -9.51 4.97 -1.15
C ALA A 112 -10.57 5.34 -2.18
N ILE A 113 -10.37 6.47 -2.86
CA ILE A 113 -11.18 6.86 -4.01
C ILE A 113 -10.82 5.94 -5.18
N ARG A 114 -11.81 5.25 -5.74
CA ARG A 114 -11.68 4.36 -6.90
C ARG A 114 -11.62 5.16 -8.20
N PHE A 115 -10.55 5.95 -8.37
CA PHE A 115 -10.26 6.69 -9.60
C PHE A 115 -9.23 5.95 -10.46
N GLU A 116 -9.29 4.64 -10.42
CA GLU A 116 -8.56 3.65 -11.19
C GLU A 116 -9.55 2.61 -11.77
N HIS A 117 -9.11 1.74 -12.64
CA HIS A 117 -10.00 0.83 -13.33
C HIS A 117 -9.94 -0.62 -12.84
N THR A 118 -8.82 -1.06 -12.26
CA THR A 118 -8.62 -2.45 -11.84
C THR A 118 -9.70 -2.93 -10.87
N SER A 119 -10.00 -2.12 -9.83
CA SER A 119 -11.02 -2.48 -8.85
C SER A 119 -12.41 -2.67 -9.44
N ARG A 120 -12.70 -2.04 -10.59
CA ARG A 120 -14.01 -2.16 -11.27
C ARG A 120 -14.22 -3.51 -11.94
N GLU A 121 -13.14 -4.24 -12.21
CA GLU A 121 -13.20 -5.59 -12.75
C GLU A 121 -13.40 -6.65 -11.64
N TYR A 122 -13.15 -6.28 -10.38
CA TYR A 122 -13.38 -7.13 -9.21
C TYR A 122 -14.72 -6.88 -8.52
N ALA A 123 -15.19 -5.64 -8.50
CA ALA A 123 -16.46 -5.28 -7.84
C ALA A 123 -17.13 -4.09 -8.51
N PRO A 124 -18.48 -3.98 -8.46
CA PRO A 124 -19.21 -2.83 -8.99
C PRO A 124 -18.74 -1.54 -8.32
N ILE A 125 -18.91 -0.40 -9.01
CA ILE A 125 -18.34 0.89 -8.56
C ILE A 125 -18.92 1.36 -7.22
N GLU A 126 -20.13 0.94 -6.89
CA GLU A 126 -20.81 1.24 -5.63
C GLU A 126 -20.19 0.54 -4.43
N TYR A 127 -19.43 -0.55 -4.64
CA TYR A 127 -18.70 -1.21 -3.58
C TYR A 127 -17.52 -0.33 -3.15
N PRO A 128 -17.40 0.06 -1.87
CA PRO A 128 -16.36 0.97 -1.42
C PRO A 128 -14.99 0.29 -1.35
N ALA A 129 -13.92 1.02 -1.68
CA ALA A 129 -12.55 0.57 -1.40
C ALA A 129 -12.16 0.93 0.04
N VAL A 130 -12.36 0.01 0.96
CA VAL A 130 -12.12 0.17 2.40
C VAL A 130 -11.07 -0.83 2.86
N PRO A 131 -10.01 -0.42 3.60
CA PRO A 131 -9.06 -1.35 4.16
C PRO A 131 -9.68 -2.19 5.28
N ASN A 132 -9.09 -3.35 5.55
CA ASN A 132 -9.45 -4.15 6.71
C ASN A 132 -9.26 -3.34 8.01
N PHE A 133 -10.24 -3.40 8.90
CA PHE A 133 -10.27 -2.60 10.12
C PHE A 133 -9.12 -2.93 11.08
N ASP A 134 -8.82 -4.22 11.31
CA ASP A 134 -7.76 -4.64 12.22
C ASP A 134 -6.39 -4.22 11.70
N VAL A 135 -6.14 -4.35 10.38
CA VAL A 135 -4.91 -3.90 9.75
C VAL A 135 -4.76 -2.37 9.88
N THR A 136 -5.84 -1.63 9.70
CA THR A 136 -5.84 -0.16 9.88
C THR A 136 -5.54 0.22 11.33
N CYS A 137 -6.18 -0.43 12.30
CA CYS A 137 -5.91 -0.22 13.72
C CYS A 137 -4.46 -0.52 14.09
N ALA A 138 -3.92 -1.64 13.58
CA ALA A 138 -2.51 -2.01 13.79
C ALA A 138 -1.54 -0.96 13.23
N LEU A 139 -1.79 -0.43 12.03
CA LEU A 139 -0.99 0.64 11.42
C LEU A 139 -1.01 1.93 12.24
N VAL A 140 -2.19 2.33 12.71
CA VAL A 140 -2.34 3.52 13.57
C VAL A 140 -1.62 3.32 14.90
N GLN A 141 -1.77 2.15 15.53
CA GLN A 141 -1.11 1.85 16.80
C GLN A 141 0.42 1.79 16.63
N ALA A 142 0.91 1.21 15.54
CA ALA A 142 2.33 1.18 15.20
C ALA A 142 2.92 2.59 15.05
N ALA A 143 2.21 3.49 14.35
CA ALA A 143 2.65 4.88 14.21
C ALA A 143 2.75 5.59 15.57
N LYS A 144 1.77 5.37 16.45
CA LYS A 144 1.76 5.88 17.84
C LYS A 144 2.94 5.34 18.66
N ASN A 145 3.14 4.02 18.65
CA ASN A 145 4.20 3.35 19.41
C ASN A 145 5.59 3.86 19.01
N LEU A 146 5.77 4.15 17.73
CA LEU A 146 7.02 4.65 17.17
C LEU A 146 7.18 6.17 17.29
N GLY A 147 6.18 6.88 17.84
CA GLY A 147 6.20 8.35 17.94
C GLY A 147 6.31 9.05 16.59
N LYS A 148 5.77 8.46 15.51
CA LYS A 148 5.85 9.02 14.17
C LYS A 148 4.70 9.99 13.92
N PRO A 149 4.93 11.15 13.31
CA PRO A 149 3.85 12.00 12.82
C PRO A 149 3.03 11.21 11.80
N TYR A 150 1.72 11.15 12.01
CA TYR A 150 0.83 10.44 11.11
C TYR A 150 -0.53 11.13 10.95
N LYS A 151 -1.18 10.85 9.84
CA LYS A 151 -2.56 11.25 9.53
C LYS A 151 -3.36 10.02 9.10
N THR A 152 -4.64 10.03 9.40
CA THR A 152 -5.57 8.95 9.00
C THR A 152 -6.71 9.55 8.20
N GLY A 153 -7.06 8.98 7.08
CA GLY A 153 -8.16 9.46 6.24
C GLY A 153 -8.18 8.81 4.86
N VAL A 154 -9.05 9.34 4.02
CA VAL A 154 -9.23 8.87 2.65
C VAL A 154 -8.06 9.32 1.77
N VAL A 155 -7.60 8.42 0.91
CA VAL A 155 -6.60 8.70 -0.13
C VAL A 155 -7.23 8.63 -1.52
N GLN A 156 -6.67 9.35 -2.48
CA GLN A 156 -7.07 9.21 -3.88
C GLN A 156 -6.15 8.18 -4.55
N CYS A 157 -6.75 7.15 -5.17
CA CYS A 157 -6.05 6.16 -5.97
C CYS A 157 -6.35 6.38 -7.45
N LYS A 158 -5.30 6.47 -8.28
CA LYS A 158 -5.40 6.82 -9.71
C LYS A 158 -4.52 5.93 -10.58
N ASP A 159 -4.84 5.83 -11.88
CA ASP A 159 -4.03 5.16 -12.90
C ASP A 159 -3.01 6.10 -13.57
N ALA A 160 -3.37 7.37 -13.74
CA ALA A 160 -2.57 8.32 -14.52
C ALA A 160 -1.78 9.29 -13.63
N PHE A 161 -0.48 9.03 -13.43
CA PHE A 161 0.40 9.89 -12.63
C PHE A 161 0.40 11.34 -13.12
N TYR A 162 0.58 11.56 -14.42
CA TYR A 162 0.63 12.90 -15.00
C TYR A 162 -0.75 13.58 -15.10
N GLY A 163 -1.84 12.85 -14.94
CA GLY A 163 -3.18 13.44 -14.77
C GLY A 163 -3.29 14.34 -13.55
N GLN A 164 -2.51 14.04 -12.50
CA GLN A 164 -2.41 14.90 -11.32
C GLN A 164 -1.34 16.00 -11.47
N HIS A 165 -0.14 15.62 -11.92
CA HIS A 165 1.03 16.53 -11.89
C HIS A 165 1.10 17.49 -13.08
N SER A 166 0.40 17.19 -14.17
CA SER A 166 0.35 18.04 -15.36
C SER A 166 -1.05 18.04 -16.00
N PRO A 167 -2.13 18.27 -15.22
CA PRO A 167 -3.51 18.13 -15.70
C PRO A 167 -3.82 19.04 -16.89
N ALA A 168 -3.23 20.22 -16.95
CA ALA A 168 -3.42 21.18 -18.06
C ALA A 168 -2.96 20.65 -19.43
N LYS A 169 -2.09 19.63 -19.46
CA LYS A 169 -1.61 18.98 -20.69
C LYS A 169 -2.52 17.86 -21.16
N MET A 170 -3.50 17.45 -20.32
CA MET A 170 -4.38 16.33 -20.63
C MET A 170 -5.62 16.80 -21.41
N PRO A 171 -6.10 16.05 -22.42
CA PRO A 171 -7.33 16.39 -23.16
C PRO A 171 -8.55 16.57 -22.25
N VAL A 172 -8.60 15.84 -21.13
CA VAL A 172 -9.70 15.88 -20.13
C VAL A 172 -9.36 16.77 -18.94
N SER A 173 -8.55 17.80 -19.14
CA SER A 173 -8.05 18.69 -18.08
C SER A 173 -9.17 19.29 -17.21
N TYR A 174 -10.30 19.65 -17.83
CA TYR A 174 -11.48 20.20 -17.15
C TYR A 174 -12.02 19.22 -16.08
N GLU A 175 -12.12 17.95 -16.40
CA GLU A 175 -12.60 16.92 -15.48
C GLU A 175 -11.60 16.69 -14.34
N LEU A 176 -10.32 16.55 -14.66
CA LEU A 176 -9.25 16.32 -13.68
C LEU A 176 -9.15 17.46 -12.66
N LEU A 177 -9.20 18.70 -13.11
CA LEU A 177 -9.13 19.88 -12.25
C LEU A 177 -10.36 20.00 -11.35
N GLN A 178 -11.56 19.76 -11.88
CA GLN A 178 -12.80 19.80 -11.09
C GLN A 178 -12.85 18.70 -10.03
N LYS A 179 -12.46 17.47 -10.38
CA LYS A 179 -12.36 16.36 -9.42
C LYS A 179 -11.34 16.65 -8.32
N TRP A 180 -10.19 17.22 -8.69
CA TRP A 180 -9.16 17.59 -7.70
C TRP A 180 -9.68 18.60 -6.69
N GLU A 181 -10.40 19.63 -7.12
CA GLU A 181 -11.05 20.59 -6.23
C GLU A 181 -12.11 19.95 -5.33
N ALA A 182 -12.87 18.98 -5.85
CA ALA A 182 -13.84 18.25 -5.05
C ALA A 182 -13.13 17.41 -3.96
N TRP A 183 -12.05 16.73 -4.28
CA TRP A 183 -11.27 15.93 -3.31
C TRP A 183 -10.65 16.80 -2.21
N LYS A 184 -10.14 17.97 -2.55
CA LYS A 184 -9.67 18.95 -1.55
C LYS A 184 -10.78 19.35 -0.59
N ARG A 185 -11.97 19.67 -1.10
CA ARG A 185 -13.14 20.05 -0.28
C ARG A 185 -13.66 18.90 0.57
N LEU A 186 -13.45 17.66 0.17
CA LEU A 186 -13.78 16.46 0.92
C LEU A 186 -12.74 16.08 1.97
N GLY A 187 -11.62 16.80 2.05
CA GLY A 187 -10.55 16.50 3.01
C GLY A 187 -9.75 15.25 2.67
N VAL A 188 -9.61 14.93 1.37
CA VAL A 188 -8.76 13.81 0.94
C VAL A 188 -7.30 14.13 1.27
N LEU A 189 -6.63 13.22 1.99
CA LEU A 189 -5.33 13.50 2.57
C LEU A 189 -4.19 13.49 1.54
N ALA A 190 -4.17 12.48 0.68
CA ALA A 190 -3.05 12.22 -0.22
C ALA A 190 -3.47 11.45 -1.46
N SER A 191 -2.57 11.37 -2.42
CA SER A 191 -2.76 10.67 -3.69
C SER A 191 -1.68 9.62 -3.90
N GLU A 192 -2.11 8.43 -4.32
CA GLU A 192 -1.26 7.27 -4.63
C GLU A 192 -1.89 6.45 -5.80
N MET A 193 -1.45 5.21 -6.05
CA MET A 193 -1.85 4.53 -7.29
C MET A 193 -2.34 3.07 -7.14
N GLU A 194 -2.44 2.48 -5.94
CA GLU A 194 -2.72 1.04 -5.79
C GLU A 194 -3.76 0.66 -4.73
N SER A 195 -4.00 1.51 -3.71
CA SER A 195 -4.80 1.11 -2.55
C SER A 195 -6.24 0.73 -2.88
N ALA A 196 -6.91 1.44 -3.80
CA ALA A 196 -8.29 1.10 -4.13
C ALA A 196 -8.38 -0.29 -4.77
N ALA A 197 -7.46 -0.61 -5.68
CA ALA A 197 -7.37 -1.95 -6.27
C ALA A 197 -7.09 -2.99 -5.19
N LEU A 198 -6.05 -2.79 -4.36
CA LEU A 198 -5.66 -3.76 -3.34
C LEU A 198 -6.75 -4.02 -2.30
N PHE A 199 -7.49 -2.99 -1.86
CA PHE A 199 -8.57 -3.17 -0.88
C PHE A 199 -9.70 -4.02 -1.47
N VAL A 200 -10.14 -3.70 -2.69
CA VAL A 200 -11.23 -4.42 -3.34
C VAL A 200 -10.82 -5.86 -3.74
N VAL A 201 -9.59 -6.05 -4.21
CA VAL A 201 -9.05 -7.39 -4.53
C VAL A 201 -8.94 -8.22 -3.26
N ALA A 202 -8.45 -7.66 -2.15
CA ALA A 202 -8.37 -8.36 -0.87
C ALA A 202 -9.74 -8.84 -0.39
N ASP A 203 -10.76 -7.97 -0.48
CA ASP A 203 -12.13 -8.36 -0.12
C ASP A 203 -12.66 -9.48 -1.02
N ALA A 204 -12.40 -9.42 -2.34
CA ALA A 204 -12.80 -10.44 -3.28
C ALA A 204 -12.12 -11.80 -3.01
N LEU A 205 -10.91 -11.79 -2.47
CA LEU A 205 -10.14 -12.99 -2.10
C LEU A 205 -10.39 -13.46 -0.66
N GLY A 206 -11.14 -12.69 0.14
CA GLY A 206 -11.32 -12.97 1.57
C GLY A 206 -10.05 -12.72 2.41
N CYS A 207 -9.19 -11.79 1.96
CA CYS A 207 -7.94 -11.42 2.61
C CYS A 207 -8.06 -10.14 3.42
N ARG A 208 -7.08 -9.88 4.29
CA ARG A 208 -6.93 -8.62 5.00
C ARG A 208 -5.92 -7.72 4.28
N CYS A 209 -6.28 -6.46 4.02
CA CYS A 209 -5.35 -5.48 3.44
C CYS A 209 -5.49 -4.11 4.10
N GLY A 210 -4.37 -3.42 4.28
CA GLY A 210 -4.30 -2.03 4.70
C GLY A 210 -3.09 -1.33 4.07
N SER A 211 -3.06 0.01 4.16
CA SER A 211 -1.99 0.80 3.51
C SER A 211 -1.47 1.90 4.40
N CYS A 212 -0.15 2.10 4.39
CA CYS A 212 0.49 3.30 4.90
C CYS A 212 1.50 3.86 3.88
N PHE A 213 1.68 5.18 3.91
CA PHE A 213 2.47 5.89 2.93
C PHE A 213 3.41 6.89 3.60
N HIS A 214 4.61 6.99 3.06
CA HIS A 214 5.47 8.13 3.28
C HIS A 214 5.04 9.28 2.37
N VAL A 215 4.84 10.47 2.93
CA VAL A 215 4.54 11.68 2.16
C VAL A 215 5.84 12.25 1.60
N ILE A 216 6.05 12.15 0.28
CA ILE A 216 7.23 12.70 -0.37
C ILE A 216 7.15 14.23 -0.39
N TRP A 217 6.00 14.74 -0.80
CA TRP A 217 5.79 16.17 -1.06
C TRP A 217 4.30 16.48 -1.16
N ASN A 218 3.91 17.76 -0.95
CA ASN A 218 2.52 18.21 -1.04
C ASN A 218 2.43 19.41 -1.97
N GLN A 219 1.86 19.21 -3.17
CA GLN A 219 1.73 20.25 -4.19
C GLN A 219 0.81 21.41 -3.78
N GLU A 220 -0.20 21.16 -2.94
CA GLU A 220 -1.11 22.21 -2.49
C GLU A 220 -0.46 23.12 -1.45
N ARG A 221 0.40 22.58 -0.58
CA ARG A 221 1.24 23.39 0.33
C ARG A 221 2.19 24.27 -0.45
N GLU A 222 2.82 23.77 -1.51
CA GLU A 222 3.69 24.60 -2.36
C GLU A 222 2.91 25.72 -3.02
N LYS A 223 1.75 25.43 -3.64
CA LYS A 223 0.88 26.45 -4.24
C LYS A 223 0.43 27.50 -3.21
N ALA A 224 0.23 27.10 -1.96
CA ALA A 224 -0.15 27.98 -0.85
C ALA A 224 1.04 28.74 -0.25
N GLY A 225 2.26 28.56 -0.75
CA GLY A 225 3.47 29.18 -0.20
C GLY A 225 3.87 28.67 1.20
N LEU A 226 3.34 27.51 1.61
CA LEU A 226 3.67 26.88 2.88
C LEU A 226 4.95 26.08 2.71
N GLY A 227 5.99 26.44 3.47
CA GLY A 227 7.30 25.78 3.41
C GLY A 227 7.21 24.26 3.67
N GLN A 228 7.97 23.51 2.88
CA GLN A 228 8.19 22.09 3.07
C GLN A 228 9.51 21.65 2.44
N ASN A 229 10.09 20.59 2.97
CA ASN A 229 11.26 19.95 2.38
C ASN A 229 10.83 18.60 1.78
N MET A 230 11.10 18.41 0.50
CA MET A 230 10.91 17.10 -0.14
C MET A 230 11.79 16.05 0.55
N THR A 231 11.24 14.87 0.81
CA THR A 231 11.99 13.75 1.39
C THR A 231 11.58 12.43 0.75
N GLU A 232 12.57 11.63 0.38
CA GLU A 232 12.40 10.29 -0.19
C GLU A 232 12.69 9.19 0.84
N ASP A 233 13.03 9.56 2.08
CA ASP A 233 13.31 8.61 3.16
C ASP A 233 12.05 7.91 3.64
N THR A 234 11.78 6.73 3.11
CA THR A 234 10.63 5.89 3.44
C THR A 234 10.76 5.12 4.75
N SER A 235 11.86 5.27 5.50
CA SER A 235 12.17 4.48 6.71
C SER A 235 11.05 4.54 7.76
N SER A 236 10.39 5.68 7.91
CA SER A 236 9.27 5.83 8.85
C SER A 236 8.08 4.96 8.48
N ALA A 237 7.65 4.98 7.21
CA ALA A 237 6.54 4.15 6.73
C ALA A 237 6.89 2.65 6.77
N ILE A 238 8.14 2.28 6.42
CA ILE A 238 8.62 0.89 6.53
C ILE A 238 8.53 0.41 7.97
N ARG A 239 9.05 1.18 8.94
CA ARG A 239 8.98 0.81 10.36
C ARG A 239 7.55 0.69 10.87
N VAL A 240 6.65 1.58 10.45
CA VAL A 240 5.22 1.49 10.78
C VAL A 240 4.61 0.21 10.21
N GLY A 241 4.86 -0.13 8.95
CA GLY A 241 4.36 -1.35 8.34
C GLY A 241 4.87 -2.63 9.03
N VAL A 242 6.16 -2.69 9.35
CA VAL A 242 6.75 -3.84 10.06
C VAL A 242 6.21 -3.97 11.49
N GLU A 243 6.09 -2.86 12.23
CA GLU A 243 5.54 -2.89 13.58
C GLU A 243 4.05 -3.28 13.57
N ALA A 244 3.29 -2.82 12.56
CA ALA A 244 1.90 -3.22 12.39
C ALA A 244 1.76 -4.73 12.13
N LEU A 245 2.65 -5.36 11.34
CA LEU A 245 2.67 -6.82 11.19
C LEU A 245 2.90 -7.53 12.53
N LYS A 246 3.83 -7.04 13.35
CA LYS A 246 4.08 -7.64 14.68
C LYS A 246 2.85 -7.54 15.59
N LEU A 247 2.09 -6.44 15.50
CA LEU A 247 0.86 -6.28 16.26
C LEU A 247 -0.23 -7.26 15.78
N LEU A 248 -0.36 -7.45 14.46
CA LEU A 248 -1.31 -8.41 13.88
C LEU A 248 -0.96 -9.86 14.24
N ILE A 249 0.31 -10.24 14.16
CA ILE A 249 0.78 -11.58 14.56
C ILE A 249 0.38 -11.88 16.01
N ARG A 250 0.69 -10.96 16.94
CA ARG A 250 0.30 -11.12 18.36
C ARG A 250 -1.22 -11.18 18.57
N GLN A 251 -1.99 -10.40 17.79
CA GLN A 251 -3.44 -10.41 17.87
C GLN A 251 -3.99 -11.75 17.39
N ASP A 252 -3.47 -12.30 16.30
CA ASP A 252 -3.93 -13.56 15.74
C ASP A 252 -3.53 -14.75 16.63
N GLU A 253 -2.35 -14.74 17.26
CA GLU A 253 -1.94 -15.73 18.28
C GLU A 253 -2.93 -15.78 19.45
N ASN A 254 -3.31 -14.62 20.00
CA ASN A 254 -4.25 -14.53 21.12
C ASN A 254 -5.70 -14.94 20.79
N GLN A 255 -6.07 -15.02 19.50
CA GLN A 255 -7.39 -15.49 19.06
C GLN A 255 -7.44 -17.01 18.87
N CYS A 256 -6.28 -17.67 18.81
CA CYS A 256 -6.17 -19.12 18.66
C CYS A 256 -6.06 -19.86 20.01
N GLU A 257 -5.90 -19.14 21.13
CA GLU A 257 -5.97 -19.65 22.52
C GLU A 257 -7.40 -19.55 23.06
#